data_d089385d1ac30371c5aaad74b1ccfb29
#
_entry.id   d089385d1ac30371c5aaad74b1ccfb29
#
_cell.length_a   1.000
_cell.length_b   1.000
_cell.length_c   1.000
_cell.angle_alpha   90.00
_cell.angle_beta   90.00
_cell.angle_gamma   90.00
#
_symmetry.space_group_name_H-M   'P 1'
#
loop_
_entity.id
_entity.type
_entity.pdbx_description
1 polymer ?
#
loop_
_entity_poly.entity_id
_entity_poly.type
_entity_poly.pdbx_seq_one_letter_code
_entity_poly.pdbx_strand_id
1 'polypeptide(L)'
;MNKIEGVHHVVLSTAQMKEQIEFFTDKLGMELVALYWMHGMKNTFHCFLKLNDESSIALMSNPSIADIPVELGRTHPGNPGASSAPGTMQHLALKVTDKESLLAIRDRLREKGVPVLGPMDHGMCASIYFAGLENVSLEIAYSEIPIDPRSWIDPEVVSLLNISDSELESFISPPDYLDRSGTIKQPTLDSDSGPHMSNYPEGAYRQVISTSDEVVWNMIDNTPPRLKEESK
;
A
#
# COMPACT_ATOMS: atom_id res chain seq x y z
N MET A 1 9.04 -9.67 20.87
CA MET A 1 8.03 -8.59 20.73
C MET A 1 7.40 -8.70 19.37
N ASN A 2 6.07 -8.76 19.27
CA ASN A 2 5.39 -8.82 17.97
C ASN A 2 5.34 -7.40 17.39
N LYS A 3 6.18 -7.10 16.39
CA LYS A 3 6.24 -5.80 15.70
C LYS A 3 5.81 -5.95 14.25
N ILE A 4 5.27 -4.88 13.68
CA ILE A 4 5.08 -4.77 12.23
C ILE A 4 6.49 -4.66 11.62
N GLU A 5 6.82 -5.58 10.69
CA GLU A 5 8.17 -5.70 10.13
C GLU A 5 8.31 -5.04 8.76
N GLY A 6 7.18 -4.74 8.10
CA GLY A 6 7.19 -4.10 6.78
C GLY A 6 5.83 -4.07 6.11
N VAL A 7 5.83 -3.80 4.82
CA VAL A 7 4.63 -3.82 3.98
C VAL A 7 4.53 -5.18 3.27
N HIS A 8 3.54 -5.99 3.63
CA HIS A 8 3.29 -7.26 2.97
C HIS A 8 2.82 -7.05 1.51
N HIS A 9 1.82 -6.19 1.31
CA HIS A 9 1.41 -5.75 -0.02
C HIS A 9 0.66 -4.43 0.01
N VAL A 10 0.73 -3.71 -1.09
CA VAL A 10 -0.11 -2.54 -1.39
C VAL A 10 -1.05 -2.93 -2.51
N VAL A 11 -2.35 -2.62 -2.38
CA VAL A 11 -3.36 -2.94 -3.39
C VAL A 11 -3.76 -1.68 -4.14
N LEU A 12 -3.65 -1.71 -5.47
CA LEU A 12 -4.14 -0.68 -6.37
C LEU A 12 -5.41 -1.16 -7.07
N SER A 13 -6.42 -0.31 -7.11
CA SER A 13 -7.60 -0.55 -7.94
C SER A 13 -7.28 -0.26 -9.41
N THR A 14 -7.76 -1.11 -10.33
CA THR A 14 -7.53 -0.92 -11.77
C THR A 14 -8.72 -1.37 -12.61
N ALA A 15 -9.02 -0.61 -13.66
CA ALA A 15 -9.91 -1.02 -14.74
C ALA A 15 -9.14 -1.75 -15.87
N GLN A 16 -7.79 -1.73 -15.85
CA GLN A 16 -6.91 -2.20 -16.90
C GLN A 16 -5.94 -3.27 -16.38
N MET A 17 -6.48 -4.39 -15.87
CA MET A 17 -5.70 -5.43 -15.19
C MET A 17 -4.52 -5.95 -16.03
N LYS A 18 -4.75 -6.27 -17.31
CA LYS A 18 -3.72 -6.81 -18.20
C LYS A 18 -2.63 -5.79 -18.47
N GLU A 19 -3.00 -4.57 -18.80
CA GLU A 19 -2.10 -3.46 -19.10
C GLU A 19 -1.24 -3.07 -17.88
N GLN A 20 -1.84 -3.09 -16.68
CA GLN A 20 -1.11 -2.88 -15.44
C GLN A 20 -0.08 -4.00 -15.19
N ILE A 21 -0.47 -5.27 -15.37
CA ILE A 21 0.46 -6.40 -15.26
C ILE A 21 1.62 -6.22 -16.25
N GLU A 22 1.32 -5.88 -17.50
CA GLU A 22 2.33 -5.62 -18.54
C GLU A 22 3.25 -4.45 -18.14
N PHE A 23 2.69 -3.35 -17.61
CA PHE A 23 3.47 -2.21 -17.16
C PHE A 23 4.48 -2.61 -16.07
N PHE A 24 4.03 -3.25 -15.01
CA PHE A 24 4.91 -3.62 -13.90
C PHE A 24 5.91 -4.71 -14.27
N THR A 25 5.55 -5.65 -15.15
CA THR A 25 6.46 -6.71 -15.57
C THR A 25 7.46 -6.24 -16.63
N ASP A 26 7.04 -5.55 -17.68
CA ASP A 26 7.93 -5.07 -18.74
C ASP A 26 8.78 -3.87 -18.30
N LYS A 27 8.16 -2.83 -17.71
CA LYS A 27 8.88 -1.59 -17.36
C LYS A 27 9.75 -1.75 -16.11
N LEU A 28 9.23 -2.42 -15.08
CA LEU A 28 9.90 -2.54 -13.77
C LEU A 28 10.54 -3.92 -13.54
N GLY A 29 10.22 -4.93 -14.34
CA GLY A 29 10.82 -6.26 -14.23
C GLY A 29 10.25 -7.09 -13.08
N MET A 30 9.06 -6.75 -12.59
CA MET A 30 8.40 -7.51 -11.53
C MET A 30 7.85 -8.83 -12.05
N GLU A 31 7.77 -9.84 -11.21
CA GLU A 31 7.23 -11.16 -11.55
C GLU A 31 5.74 -11.25 -11.18
N LEU A 32 4.90 -11.71 -12.11
CA LEU A 32 3.51 -12.07 -11.78
C LEU A 32 3.51 -13.41 -11.04
N VAL A 33 3.12 -13.41 -9.76
CA VAL A 33 3.12 -14.61 -8.91
C VAL A 33 1.72 -15.12 -8.57
N ALA A 34 0.68 -14.32 -8.74
CA ALA A 34 -0.71 -14.76 -8.58
C ALA A 34 -1.66 -13.94 -9.46
N LEU A 35 -2.67 -14.63 -10.02
CA LEU A 35 -3.79 -14.02 -10.74
C LEU A 35 -5.00 -14.94 -10.58
N TYR A 36 -6.05 -14.48 -9.88
CA TYR A 36 -7.16 -15.34 -9.50
C TYR A 36 -8.44 -14.54 -9.21
N TRP A 37 -9.58 -15.26 -9.16
CA TRP A 37 -10.82 -14.70 -8.64
C TRP A 37 -10.68 -14.42 -7.13
N MET A 38 -10.87 -13.18 -6.74
CA MET A 38 -10.77 -12.79 -5.33
C MET A 38 -11.79 -13.55 -4.48
N HIS A 39 -11.31 -14.20 -3.45
CA HIS A 39 -12.16 -14.98 -2.56
C HIS A 39 -13.14 -14.06 -1.81
N GLY A 40 -14.38 -14.49 -1.70
CA GLY A 40 -15.45 -13.76 -1.01
C GLY A 40 -16.02 -12.55 -1.77
N MET A 41 -15.45 -12.18 -2.94
CA MET A 41 -15.92 -11.06 -3.76
C MET A 41 -16.28 -11.51 -5.18
N LYS A 42 -17.54 -11.32 -5.57
CA LYS A 42 -18.00 -11.70 -6.91
C LYS A 42 -17.39 -10.77 -7.98
N ASN A 43 -17.09 -11.36 -9.14
CA ASN A 43 -16.60 -10.65 -10.32
C ASN A 43 -15.35 -9.78 -10.06
N THR A 44 -14.55 -10.14 -9.07
CA THR A 44 -13.34 -9.39 -8.70
C THR A 44 -12.10 -10.21 -9.01
N PHE A 45 -11.21 -9.66 -9.83
CA PHE A 45 -9.88 -10.21 -10.07
C PHE A 45 -8.89 -9.66 -9.05
N HIS A 46 -7.96 -10.49 -8.66
CA HIS A 46 -6.84 -10.10 -7.81
C HIS A 46 -5.55 -10.67 -8.38
N CYS A 47 -4.49 -9.87 -8.42
CA CYS A 47 -3.16 -10.37 -8.78
C CYS A 47 -2.10 -9.86 -7.81
N PHE A 48 -0.95 -10.55 -7.82
CA PHE A 48 0.24 -10.16 -7.06
C PHE A 48 1.45 -10.11 -7.98
N LEU A 49 2.17 -9.01 -7.90
CA LEU A 49 3.41 -8.71 -8.58
C LEU A 49 4.51 -8.63 -7.52
N LYS A 50 5.46 -9.54 -7.58
CA LYS A 50 6.49 -9.72 -6.56
C LYS A 50 7.50 -8.57 -6.55
N LEU A 51 7.73 -7.97 -5.39
CA LEU A 51 8.86 -7.06 -5.12
C LEU A 51 10.06 -7.85 -4.57
N ASN A 52 9.81 -8.69 -3.59
CA ASN A 52 10.76 -9.63 -2.98
C ASN A 52 9.98 -10.80 -2.37
N ASP A 53 10.62 -11.67 -1.59
CA ASP A 53 9.96 -12.85 -1.02
C ASP A 53 8.90 -12.51 0.04
N GLU A 54 8.90 -11.28 0.59
CA GLU A 54 8.04 -10.85 1.69
C GLU A 54 7.05 -9.75 1.28
N SER A 55 7.22 -9.14 0.10
CA SER A 55 6.45 -7.95 -0.29
C SER A 55 6.02 -7.98 -1.76
N SER A 56 4.83 -7.45 -2.03
CA SER A 56 4.25 -7.40 -3.38
C SER A 56 3.46 -6.12 -3.64
N ILE A 57 3.30 -5.77 -4.90
CA ILE A 57 2.21 -4.92 -5.37
C ILE A 57 1.07 -5.83 -5.80
N ALA A 58 -0.11 -5.58 -5.28
CA ALA A 58 -1.31 -6.28 -5.69
C ALA A 58 -2.21 -5.35 -6.53
N LEU A 59 -2.98 -5.93 -7.43
CA LEU A 59 -3.98 -5.23 -8.21
C LEU A 59 -5.35 -5.86 -7.96
N MET A 60 -6.38 -5.02 -7.87
CA MET A 60 -7.75 -5.45 -7.74
C MET A 60 -8.59 -4.81 -8.84
N SER A 61 -9.39 -5.62 -9.53
CA SER A 61 -10.28 -5.15 -10.59
C SER A 61 -11.65 -5.80 -10.48
N ASN A 62 -12.70 -4.99 -10.63
CA ASN A 62 -14.07 -5.43 -10.81
C ASN A 62 -14.83 -4.44 -11.71
N PRO A 63 -16.01 -4.80 -12.26
CA PRO A 63 -16.72 -3.91 -13.18
C PRO A 63 -17.04 -2.52 -12.62
N SER A 64 -17.29 -2.39 -11.32
CA SER A 64 -17.65 -1.10 -10.71
C SER A 64 -16.47 -0.12 -10.65
N ILE A 65 -15.24 -0.60 -10.70
CA ILE A 65 -14.04 0.28 -10.67
C ILE A 65 -13.98 1.13 -11.92
N ALA A 66 -14.32 0.56 -13.09
CA ALA A 66 -14.30 1.26 -14.36
C ALA A 66 -15.33 2.41 -14.44
N ASP A 67 -16.39 2.35 -13.64
CA ASP A 67 -17.44 3.37 -13.58
C ASP A 67 -17.10 4.54 -12.66
N ILE A 68 -16.05 4.43 -11.85
CA ILE A 68 -15.64 5.49 -10.91
C ILE A 68 -14.72 6.48 -11.65
N PRO A 69 -15.11 7.77 -11.76
CA PRO A 69 -14.29 8.75 -12.47
C PRO A 69 -13.00 9.04 -11.70
N VAL A 70 -11.90 9.16 -12.45
CA VAL A 70 -10.65 9.69 -11.92
C VAL A 70 -10.70 11.21 -11.96
N GLU A 71 -10.53 11.86 -10.82
CA GLU A 71 -10.49 13.32 -10.67
C GLU A 71 -9.14 13.72 -10.05
N LEU A 72 -8.26 14.32 -10.86
CA LEU A 72 -6.99 14.86 -10.36
C LEU A 72 -7.24 15.94 -9.30
N GLY A 73 -6.45 15.91 -8.24
CA GLY A 73 -6.65 16.76 -7.06
C GLY A 73 -7.70 16.24 -6.07
N ARG A 74 -8.42 15.16 -6.40
CA ARG A 74 -9.39 14.49 -5.50
C ARG A 74 -9.06 13.02 -5.30
N THR A 75 -9.17 12.21 -6.35
CA THR A 75 -8.91 10.77 -6.28
C THR A 75 -7.43 10.44 -6.43
N HIS A 76 -6.71 11.26 -7.21
CA HIS A 76 -5.28 11.09 -7.48
C HIS A 76 -4.58 12.45 -7.49
N PRO A 77 -3.34 12.55 -7.01
CA PRO A 77 -2.55 13.77 -7.10
C PRO A 77 -2.07 14.04 -8.53
N GLY A 78 -1.76 12.99 -9.31
CA GLY A 78 -1.23 13.09 -10.67
C GLY A 78 0.27 13.38 -10.77
N ASN A 79 0.89 13.86 -9.69
CA ASN A 79 2.34 14.02 -9.56
C ASN A 79 2.75 14.08 -8.07
N PRO A 80 4.03 13.89 -7.73
CA PRO A 80 4.48 13.78 -6.34
C PRO A 80 4.38 15.07 -5.51
N GLY A 81 4.13 16.23 -6.13
CA GLY A 81 3.97 17.51 -5.43
C GLY A 81 2.53 18.02 -5.38
N ALA A 82 1.59 17.34 -6.02
CA ALA A 82 0.19 17.77 -6.05
C ALA A 82 -0.63 17.24 -4.87
N SER A 83 -1.72 17.94 -4.58
CA SER A 83 -2.67 17.54 -3.53
C SER A 83 -3.68 16.53 -4.03
N SER A 84 -4.22 15.73 -3.10
CA SER A 84 -5.39 14.87 -3.29
C SER A 84 -6.26 14.89 -2.02
N ALA A 85 -7.40 14.23 -2.03
CA ALA A 85 -8.26 14.20 -0.86
C ALA A 85 -7.56 13.51 0.33
N PRO A 86 -7.82 13.94 1.58
CA PRO A 86 -7.26 13.29 2.75
C PRO A 86 -7.55 11.80 2.77
N GLY A 87 -6.54 10.99 3.10
CA GLY A 87 -6.64 9.53 3.13
C GLY A 87 -6.41 8.82 1.79
N THR A 88 -6.28 9.55 0.66
CA THR A 88 -5.85 8.93 -0.61
C THR A 88 -4.34 8.72 -0.64
N MET A 89 -3.89 7.75 -1.44
CA MET A 89 -2.45 7.54 -1.66
C MET A 89 -1.89 8.70 -2.50
N GLN A 90 -0.85 9.36 -2.01
CA GLN A 90 -0.19 10.46 -2.72
C GLN A 90 0.74 9.92 -3.81
N HIS A 91 1.65 9.02 -3.48
CA HIS A 91 2.48 8.25 -4.40
C HIS A 91 2.93 6.94 -3.74
N LEU A 92 3.46 6.05 -4.53
CA LEU A 92 4.05 4.79 -4.08
C LEU A 92 5.54 4.77 -4.37
N ALA A 93 6.36 4.79 -3.33
CA ALA A 93 7.81 4.69 -3.42
C ALA A 93 8.25 3.22 -3.26
N LEU A 94 8.94 2.70 -4.27
CA LEU A 94 9.54 1.37 -4.27
C LEU A 94 11.02 1.48 -3.95
N LYS A 95 11.50 0.61 -3.07
CA LYS A 95 12.89 0.64 -2.61
C LYS A 95 13.83 -0.07 -3.57
N VAL A 96 15.01 0.54 -3.80
CA VAL A 96 16.19 -0.12 -4.35
C VAL A 96 17.34 -0.07 -3.35
N THR A 97 18.40 -0.84 -3.59
CA THR A 97 19.48 -1.02 -2.62
C THR A 97 20.39 0.20 -2.51
N ASP A 98 20.68 0.82 -3.67
CA ASP A 98 21.72 1.84 -3.79
C ASP A 98 21.51 2.75 -5.00
N LYS A 99 22.40 3.73 -5.16
CA LYS A 99 22.39 4.69 -6.27
C LYS A 99 22.53 4.05 -7.64
N GLU A 100 23.36 3.03 -7.75
CA GLU A 100 23.58 2.32 -9.03
C GLU A 100 22.30 1.63 -9.49
N SER A 101 21.63 0.95 -8.58
CA SER A 101 20.30 0.34 -8.81
C SER A 101 19.24 1.37 -9.19
N LEU A 102 19.22 2.54 -8.54
CA LEU A 102 18.32 3.64 -8.88
C LEU A 102 18.53 4.11 -10.32
N LEU A 103 19.80 4.34 -10.70
CA LEU A 103 20.15 4.80 -12.03
C LEU A 103 19.87 3.74 -13.11
N ALA A 104 20.09 2.47 -12.80
CA ALA A 104 19.77 1.37 -13.70
C ALA A 104 18.25 1.27 -13.99
N ILE A 105 17.41 1.41 -12.96
CA ILE A 105 15.94 1.45 -13.15
C ILE A 105 15.51 2.69 -13.93
N ARG A 106 16.10 3.87 -13.66
CA ARG A 106 15.87 5.09 -14.45
C ARG A 106 16.12 4.84 -15.94
N ASP A 107 17.25 4.26 -16.25
CA ASP A 107 17.68 4.04 -17.67
C ASP A 107 16.79 2.98 -18.31
N ARG A 108 16.42 1.92 -17.61
CA ARG A 108 15.45 0.93 -18.08
C ARG A 108 14.09 1.58 -18.41
N LEU A 109 13.57 2.42 -17.53
CA LEU A 109 12.29 3.12 -17.74
C LEU A 109 12.36 4.00 -19.00
N ARG A 110 13.45 4.78 -19.15
CA ARG A 110 13.68 5.65 -20.32
C ARG A 110 13.80 4.86 -21.62
N GLU A 111 14.54 3.77 -21.62
CA GLU A 111 14.65 2.85 -22.76
C GLU A 111 13.28 2.28 -23.16
N LYS A 112 12.43 2.00 -22.16
CA LYS A 112 11.06 1.53 -22.35
C LYS A 112 10.05 2.64 -22.66
N GLY A 113 10.51 3.89 -22.90
CA GLY A 113 9.68 5.01 -23.29
C GLY A 113 8.91 5.69 -22.15
N VAL A 114 9.26 5.43 -20.89
CA VAL A 114 8.66 6.08 -19.73
C VAL A 114 9.48 7.32 -19.36
N PRO A 115 8.91 8.55 -19.40
CA PRO A 115 9.58 9.76 -18.91
C PRO A 115 9.87 9.66 -17.41
N VAL A 116 11.08 10.02 -17.01
CA VAL A 116 11.54 9.95 -15.62
C VAL A 116 12.09 11.28 -15.17
N LEU A 117 11.52 11.81 -14.08
CA LEU A 117 12.00 12.98 -13.35
C LEU A 117 13.04 12.54 -12.32
N GLY A 118 14.12 13.29 -12.21
CA GLY A 118 15.24 12.99 -11.29
C GLY A 118 16.43 12.32 -12.00
N PRO A 119 17.46 11.86 -11.25
CA PRO A 119 17.44 11.67 -9.79
C PRO A 119 17.40 12.98 -9.00
N MET A 120 16.74 12.96 -7.86
CA MET A 120 16.70 14.04 -6.87
C MET A 120 17.23 13.52 -5.54
N ASP A 121 18.11 14.31 -4.91
CA ASP A 121 18.62 14.04 -3.58
C ASP A 121 17.81 14.86 -2.55
N HIS A 122 17.10 14.17 -1.67
CA HIS A 122 16.29 14.75 -0.59
C HIS A 122 17.05 14.77 0.74
N GLY A 123 18.34 14.39 0.76
CA GLY A 123 19.15 14.27 1.96
C GLY A 123 18.91 12.98 2.74
N MET A 124 17.68 12.61 3.03
CA MET A 124 17.34 11.33 3.68
C MET A 124 17.24 10.15 2.69
N CYS A 125 16.95 10.44 1.45
CA CYS A 125 16.88 9.49 0.35
C CYS A 125 17.18 10.18 -0.98
N ALA A 126 17.48 9.41 -2.00
CA ALA A 126 17.49 9.91 -3.37
C ALA A 126 16.50 9.13 -4.21
N SER A 127 15.82 9.83 -5.12
CA SER A 127 14.63 9.32 -5.78
C SER A 127 14.54 9.68 -7.25
N ILE A 128 13.80 8.85 -7.99
CA ILE A 128 13.28 9.16 -9.33
C ILE A 128 11.76 9.02 -9.31
N TYR A 129 11.07 9.83 -10.12
CA TYR A 129 9.61 9.86 -10.20
C TYR A 129 9.13 9.65 -11.63
N PHE A 130 8.04 8.91 -11.79
CA PHE A 130 7.42 8.65 -13.08
C PHE A 130 5.93 8.32 -12.92
N ALA A 131 5.20 8.44 -14.03
CA ALA A 131 3.79 8.09 -14.05
C ALA A 131 3.61 6.58 -14.30
N GLY A 132 2.77 5.95 -13.51
CA GLY A 132 2.16 4.67 -13.82
C GLY A 132 0.89 4.86 -14.66
N LEU A 133 0.23 3.75 -15.03
CA LEU A 133 -1.06 3.80 -15.68
C LEU A 133 -2.13 4.34 -14.70
N GLU A 134 -3.26 4.79 -15.23
CA GLU A 134 -4.42 5.26 -14.45
C GLU A 134 -4.05 6.35 -13.41
N ASN A 135 -3.10 7.22 -13.76
CA ASN A 135 -2.63 8.36 -12.95
C ASN A 135 -1.97 7.98 -11.60
N VAL A 136 -1.48 6.76 -11.44
CA VAL A 136 -0.68 6.40 -10.28
C VAL A 136 0.66 7.13 -10.35
N SER A 137 1.02 7.85 -9.28
CA SER A 137 2.34 8.45 -9.14
C SER A 137 3.28 7.43 -8.50
N LEU A 138 4.40 7.15 -9.15
CA LEU A 138 5.39 6.17 -8.74
C LEU A 138 6.73 6.82 -8.47
N GLU A 139 7.41 6.28 -7.49
CA GLU A 139 8.76 6.67 -7.09
C GLU A 139 9.63 5.42 -6.95
N ILE A 140 10.90 5.50 -7.32
CA ILE A 140 11.94 4.57 -6.89
C ILE A 140 12.90 5.34 -6.00
N ALA A 141 13.20 4.80 -4.82
CA ALA A 141 14.04 5.48 -3.84
C ALA A 141 15.05 4.53 -3.19
N TYR A 142 16.17 5.10 -2.74
CA TYR A 142 17.10 4.44 -1.82
C TYR A 142 17.56 5.42 -0.73
N SER A 143 17.98 4.87 0.40
CA SER A 143 18.64 5.61 1.48
C SER A 143 19.95 4.91 1.83
N GLU A 144 21.04 5.68 1.95
CA GLU A 144 22.34 5.13 2.34
C GLU A 144 22.37 4.73 3.81
N ILE A 145 21.67 5.50 4.65
CA ILE A 145 21.58 5.30 6.09
C ILE A 145 20.11 5.38 6.54
N PRO A 146 19.77 4.79 7.69
CA PRO A 146 18.45 4.99 8.29
C PRO A 146 18.16 6.46 8.56
N ILE A 147 16.91 6.87 8.46
CA ILE A 147 16.46 8.22 8.78
C ILE A 147 16.63 8.44 10.30
N ASP A 148 17.44 9.42 10.67
CA ASP A 148 17.64 9.80 12.10
C ASP A 148 16.59 10.85 12.50
N PRO A 149 15.69 10.54 13.44
CA PRO A 149 14.65 11.47 13.87
C PRO A 149 15.22 12.78 14.46
N ARG A 150 16.40 12.76 15.06
CA ARG A 150 17.04 13.96 15.60
C ARG A 150 17.46 14.95 14.51
N SER A 151 17.67 14.47 13.30
CA SER A 151 18.05 15.30 12.15
C SER A 151 16.87 15.71 11.28
N TRP A 152 15.78 14.94 11.30
CA TRP A 152 14.69 15.05 10.34
C TRP A 152 13.34 15.43 10.96
N ILE A 153 13.27 15.63 12.28
CA ILE A 153 12.10 16.20 12.94
C ILE A 153 12.33 17.69 13.12
N ASP A 154 11.60 18.51 12.35
CA ASP A 154 11.71 19.97 12.37
C ASP A 154 10.94 20.55 13.56
N PRO A 155 11.62 21.29 14.48
CA PRO A 155 10.98 21.89 15.65
C PRO A 155 9.88 22.90 15.30
N GLU A 156 9.98 23.60 14.16
CA GLU A 156 8.95 24.53 13.70
C GLU A 156 7.67 23.77 13.35
N VAL A 157 7.80 22.64 12.63
CA VAL A 157 6.64 21.78 12.28
C VAL A 157 6.02 21.17 13.53
N VAL A 158 6.83 20.71 14.49
CA VAL A 158 6.35 20.19 15.78
C VAL A 158 5.51 21.25 16.51
N SER A 159 5.99 22.49 16.55
CA SER A 159 5.28 23.61 17.15
C SER A 159 3.97 23.95 16.42
N LEU A 160 3.98 23.99 15.09
CA LEU A 160 2.79 24.26 14.28
C LEU A 160 1.69 23.21 14.46
N LEU A 161 2.08 21.97 14.70
CA LEU A 161 1.15 20.85 14.96
C LEU A 161 0.69 20.77 16.43
N ASN A 162 1.18 21.67 17.30
CA ASN A 162 0.93 21.67 18.75
C ASN A 162 1.30 20.33 19.43
N ILE A 163 2.38 19.70 18.99
CA ILE A 163 2.90 18.47 19.59
C ILE A 163 3.77 18.85 20.78
N SER A 164 3.43 18.39 21.97
CA SER A 164 4.24 18.58 23.18
C SER A 164 5.49 17.70 23.18
N ASP A 165 6.51 18.07 23.97
CA ASP A 165 7.74 17.28 24.09
C ASP A 165 7.46 15.82 24.52
N SER A 166 6.51 15.61 25.43
CA SER A 166 6.13 14.28 25.90
C SER A 166 5.43 13.44 24.83
N GLU A 167 4.60 14.07 23.97
CA GLU A 167 4.00 13.39 22.83
C GLU A 167 5.05 13.04 21.79
N LEU A 168 5.96 13.98 21.49
CA LEU A 168 7.03 13.74 20.54
C LEU A 168 7.92 12.57 20.97
N GLU A 169 8.34 12.52 22.23
CA GLU A 169 9.09 11.38 22.77
C GLU A 169 8.32 10.06 22.61
N SER A 170 7.01 10.06 22.87
CA SER A 170 6.19 8.86 22.72
C SER A 170 6.00 8.44 21.25
N PHE A 171 6.06 9.39 20.31
CA PHE A 171 5.99 9.09 18.87
C PHE A 171 7.32 8.53 18.33
N ILE A 172 8.47 9.05 18.83
CA ILE A 172 9.80 8.55 18.46
C ILE A 172 10.05 7.17 19.05
N SER A 173 9.60 6.96 20.29
CA SER A 173 9.81 5.72 21.05
C SER A 173 8.48 5.23 21.63
N PRO A 174 7.57 4.71 20.78
CA PRO A 174 6.28 4.23 21.28
C PRO A 174 6.50 3.08 22.27
N PRO A 175 5.67 3.02 23.34
CA PRO A 175 5.78 1.96 24.34
C PRO A 175 5.52 0.59 23.68
N ASP A 176 6.22 -0.41 24.18
CA ASP A 176 6.01 -1.77 23.73
C ASP A 176 4.59 -2.25 24.03
N TYR A 177 3.97 -2.90 23.06
CA TYR A 177 2.73 -3.62 23.31
C TYR A 177 2.99 -4.80 24.26
N LEU A 178 2.35 -4.77 25.40
CA LEU A 178 2.40 -5.86 26.36
C LEU A 178 1.35 -6.92 25.96
N ASP A 179 1.82 -8.06 25.46
CA ASP A 179 0.97 -9.21 25.21
C ASP A 179 0.34 -9.68 26.53
N ARG A 180 -0.99 -9.58 26.63
CA ARG A 180 -1.75 -9.93 27.81
C ARG A 180 -2.20 -11.39 27.82
N SER A 181 -1.65 -12.25 26.98
CA SER A 181 -2.02 -13.65 26.79
C SER A 181 -3.54 -13.87 26.66
N GLY A 182 -3.99 -14.15 25.47
CA GLY A 182 -5.39 -14.43 25.15
C GLY A 182 -6.01 -13.45 24.16
N THR A 183 -7.16 -13.82 23.63
CA THR A 183 -7.89 -13.02 22.67
C THR A 183 -8.55 -11.81 23.34
N ILE A 184 -8.26 -10.61 22.86
CA ILE A 184 -8.95 -9.40 23.31
C ILE A 184 -10.29 -9.31 22.56
N LYS A 185 -11.37 -9.07 23.30
CA LYS A 185 -12.70 -8.93 22.71
C LYS A 185 -12.76 -7.68 21.82
N GLN A 186 -13.52 -7.78 20.74
CA GLN A 186 -13.84 -6.63 19.90
C GLN A 186 -14.42 -5.48 20.74
N PRO A 187 -14.00 -4.23 20.51
CA PRO A 187 -14.65 -3.06 21.10
C PRO A 187 -16.09 -2.96 20.62
N THR A 188 -16.95 -2.31 21.40
CA THR A 188 -18.33 -2.07 20.99
C THR A 188 -18.37 -1.06 19.83
N LEU A 189 -19.15 -1.33 18.80
CA LEU A 189 -19.29 -0.43 17.65
C LEU A 189 -19.96 0.91 17.97
N ASP A 190 -20.62 0.99 19.11
CA ASP A 190 -21.31 2.20 19.61
C ASP A 190 -20.36 3.06 20.46
N SER A 191 -19.11 2.65 20.66
CA SER A 191 -18.08 3.46 21.32
C SER A 191 -17.44 4.43 20.32
N ASP A 192 -17.12 5.63 20.76
CA ASP A 192 -16.35 6.62 20.01
C ASP A 192 -14.87 6.22 19.82
N SER A 193 -14.54 4.96 20.05
CA SER A 193 -13.18 4.42 20.01
C SER A 193 -12.77 4.04 18.60
N GLY A 194 -11.89 4.82 18.02
CA GLY A 194 -11.16 4.50 16.79
C GLY A 194 -11.98 4.61 15.51
N PRO A 195 -11.31 4.62 14.36
CA PRO A 195 -11.96 4.64 13.05
C PRO A 195 -12.62 3.30 12.73
N HIS A 196 -13.76 3.34 12.05
CA HIS A 196 -14.49 2.18 11.55
C HIS A 196 -14.39 2.09 10.03
N MET A 197 -14.34 0.87 9.50
CA MET A 197 -14.45 0.68 8.05
C MET A 197 -15.84 1.10 7.58
N SER A 198 -15.89 1.85 6.51
CA SER A 198 -17.10 2.39 5.90
C SER A 198 -17.44 1.69 4.56
N ASN A 199 -18.53 2.11 3.95
CA ASN A 199 -19.00 1.61 2.64
C ASN A 199 -19.37 0.12 2.61
N TYR A 200 -19.83 -0.40 3.75
CA TYR A 200 -20.46 -1.71 3.82
C TYR A 200 -21.98 -1.60 3.57
N PRO A 201 -22.66 -2.63 3.02
CA PRO A 201 -24.10 -2.72 3.07
C PRO A 201 -24.61 -2.59 4.51
N GLU A 202 -25.85 -2.07 4.66
CA GLU A 202 -26.46 -1.87 5.98
C GLU A 202 -26.40 -3.16 6.82
N GLY A 203 -25.93 -3.04 8.05
CA GLY A 203 -25.80 -4.15 9.00
C GLY A 203 -24.63 -5.11 8.74
N ALA A 204 -24.05 -5.15 7.52
CA ALA A 204 -23.01 -6.12 7.18
C ALA A 204 -21.72 -5.95 8.00
N TYR A 205 -21.28 -4.70 8.21
CA TYR A 205 -20.10 -4.42 9.03
C TYR A 205 -20.29 -4.93 10.47
N ARG A 206 -21.44 -4.61 11.09
CA ARG A 206 -21.77 -5.08 12.46
C ARG A 206 -21.79 -6.60 12.53
N GLN A 207 -22.35 -7.27 11.53
CA GLN A 207 -22.39 -8.72 11.48
C GLN A 207 -20.98 -9.33 11.40
N VAL A 208 -20.11 -8.82 10.53
CA VAL A 208 -18.73 -9.31 10.38
C VAL A 208 -17.95 -9.12 11.68
N ILE A 209 -18.00 -7.91 12.28
CA ILE A 209 -17.25 -7.59 13.51
C ILE A 209 -17.76 -8.40 14.71
N SER A 210 -19.04 -8.78 14.74
CA SER A 210 -19.60 -9.61 15.83
C SER A 210 -19.39 -11.12 15.64
N THR A 211 -18.89 -11.55 14.47
CA THR A 211 -18.57 -12.95 14.20
C THR A 211 -17.26 -13.32 14.90
N SER A 212 -17.19 -14.53 15.45
CA SER A 212 -15.96 -14.97 16.14
C SER A 212 -14.79 -15.14 15.18
N ASP A 213 -13.57 -14.90 15.68
CA ASP A 213 -12.33 -15.01 14.89
C ASP A 213 -12.18 -16.40 14.24
N GLU A 214 -12.57 -17.46 14.92
CA GLU A 214 -12.53 -18.83 14.40
C GLU A 214 -13.46 -19.01 13.17
N VAL A 215 -14.65 -18.44 13.22
CA VAL A 215 -15.59 -18.48 12.09
C VAL A 215 -15.07 -17.65 10.93
N VAL A 216 -14.59 -16.44 11.20
CA VAL A 216 -14.02 -15.55 10.15
C VAL A 216 -12.80 -16.19 9.50
N TRP A 217 -11.91 -16.82 10.29
CA TRP A 217 -10.73 -17.53 9.77
C TRP A 217 -11.07 -18.61 8.75
N ASN A 218 -12.21 -19.29 8.94
CA ASN A 218 -12.65 -20.41 8.10
C ASN A 218 -13.69 -20.01 7.02
N MET A 219 -14.06 -18.72 6.91
CA MET A 219 -15.06 -18.27 5.95
C MET A 219 -14.60 -18.27 4.49
N ILE A 220 -13.30 -18.15 4.27
CA ILE A 220 -12.72 -17.96 2.94
C ILE A 220 -12.14 -19.30 2.46
N ASP A 221 -12.50 -19.70 1.24
CA ASP A 221 -11.85 -20.81 0.57
C ASP A 221 -10.39 -20.42 0.21
N ASN A 222 -9.45 -21.09 0.85
CA ASN A 222 -8.01 -20.86 0.72
C ASN A 222 -7.31 -21.81 -0.26
N THR A 223 -8.07 -22.62 -1.01
CA THR A 223 -7.52 -23.57 -1.97
C THR A 223 -6.96 -22.85 -3.19
N PRO A 224 -5.68 -23.07 -3.54
CA PRO A 224 -5.11 -22.50 -4.76
C PRO A 224 -5.92 -22.88 -6.02
N PRO A 225 -6.15 -21.95 -6.97
CA PRO A 225 -7.03 -22.18 -8.11
C PRO A 225 -6.71 -23.43 -8.94
N ARG A 226 -5.42 -23.72 -9.17
CA ARG A 226 -4.99 -24.89 -9.95
C ARG A 226 -5.27 -26.21 -9.25
N LEU A 227 -5.23 -26.26 -7.92
CA LEU A 227 -5.54 -27.48 -7.18
C LEU A 227 -7.03 -27.82 -7.18
N LYS A 228 -7.91 -26.82 -7.46
CA LYS A 228 -9.36 -27.06 -7.64
C LYS A 228 -9.69 -27.78 -8.96
N GLU A 229 -8.85 -27.63 -9.98
CA GLU A 229 -9.06 -28.26 -11.29
C GLU A 229 -8.67 -29.75 -11.26
N GLU A 230 -7.69 -30.12 -10.44
CA GLU A 230 -7.22 -31.51 -10.29
C GLU A 230 -8.19 -32.38 -9.45
N SER A 231 -9.14 -31.74 -8.74
CA SER A 231 -10.12 -32.40 -7.87
C SER A 231 -11.49 -32.63 -8.52
N LYS A 232 -11.65 -32.28 -9.78
CA LYS A 232 -12.85 -32.50 -10.63
C LYS A 232 -12.60 -33.58 -11.65
#